data_5420c886521b3403121b9a91cc50325d
#
_entry.id   5420c886521b3403121b9a91cc50325d
#
_cell.length_a   1.000
_cell.length_b   1.000
_cell.length_c   1.000
_cell.angle_alpha   90.00
_cell.angle_beta   90.00
_cell.angle_gamma   90.00
#
_symmetry.space_group_name_H-M   'P 1'
#
loop_
_entity.id
_entity.type
_entity.pdbx_description
1 polymer ?
#
loop_
_entity_poly.entity_id
_entity_poly.type
_entity_poly.pdbx_seq_one_letter_code
_entity_poly.pdbx_strand_id
1 'polypeptide(L)'
;MEVVAVDIGGTNARFAIAEVADGRVVSLGETSMQKTADHASLQTAWQAFAASLDRPMPRAAAIAVASPVGGELIKLTNNPWIIRPALIKERLEVDEYVLINDFGAVGHAAAQLPEDYFLHLCGPDTPFTKQGMLTVCGPGTGLGVAQILCTPDGYHVIETEGGHIDFAPLDAIEDNLLKRLRKTYNRVSTERIVAGPAIVAIYETLAEIEGRAVQRLDDKAIWLMALEGKDSLALAALDRFCLSLGAVAGDLALAQGAKGVIIAGGLGLRLKDHLARSGFSERFAAKGRFRTMMEAIPVKLITHPQPGLFGAAAAFAQEHAR
;
A
#
# COMPACT_ATOMS: atom_id res chain seq x y z
N MET A 1 4.97 7.10 -25.88
CA MET A 1 3.49 6.98 -25.91
C MET A 1 2.92 7.60 -24.67
N GLU A 2 1.79 8.32 -24.77
CA GLU A 2 1.12 8.88 -23.58
C GLU A 2 -0.03 7.99 -23.13
N VAL A 3 -0.20 7.90 -21.81
CA VAL A 3 -1.27 7.13 -21.15
C VAL A 3 -1.85 7.95 -20.00
N VAL A 4 -3.16 7.89 -19.77
CA VAL A 4 -3.78 8.46 -18.58
C VAL A 4 -3.68 7.45 -17.44
N ALA A 5 -2.83 7.74 -16.48
CA ALA A 5 -2.74 6.97 -15.24
C ALA A 5 -3.84 7.40 -14.27
N VAL A 6 -4.52 6.43 -13.67
CA VAL A 6 -5.61 6.63 -12.72
C VAL A 6 -5.37 5.75 -11.50
N ASP A 7 -5.52 6.33 -10.30
CA ASP A 7 -5.48 5.62 -9.01
C ASP A 7 -6.77 5.90 -8.24
N ILE A 8 -7.62 4.89 -8.08
CA ILE A 8 -8.95 5.01 -7.49
C ILE A 8 -8.99 4.35 -6.12
N GLY A 9 -8.98 5.19 -5.09
CA GLY A 9 -9.25 4.77 -3.72
C GLY A 9 -10.71 4.96 -3.30
N GLY A 10 -10.99 4.73 -2.02
CA GLY A 10 -12.34 4.90 -1.46
C GLY A 10 -12.85 6.33 -1.48
N THR A 11 -12.00 7.33 -1.26
CA THR A 11 -12.37 8.74 -1.08
C THR A 11 -11.93 9.62 -2.23
N ASN A 12 -10.81 9.31 -2.87
CA ASN A 12 -10.23 10.11 -3.93
C ASN A 12 -9.90 9.24 -5.15
N ALA A 13 -10.04 9.82 -6.32
CA ALA A 13 -9.48 9.36 -7.57
C ALA A 13 -8.40 10.35 -8.04
N ARG A 14 -7.24 9.85 -8.40
CA ARG A 14 -6.11 10.64 -8.89
C ARG A 14 -5.91 10.34 -10.36
N PHE A 15 -5.56 11.37 -11.11
CA PHE A 15 -5.31 11.30 -12.55
C PHE A 15 -3.99 12.00 -12.87
N ALA A 16 -3.23 11.45 -13.78
CA ALA A 16 -2.07 12.11 -14.37
C ALA A 16 -1.85 11.59 -15.79
N ILE A 17 -1.23 12.40 -16.65
CA ILE A 17 -0.74 11.88 -17.92
C ILE A 17 0.69 11.39 -17.70
N ALA A 18 0.97 10.16 -18.07
CA ALA A 18 2.30 9.59 -18.04
C ALA A 18 2.81 9.37 -19.47
N GLU A 19 4.10 9.59 -19.67
CA GLU A 19 4.82 9.16 -20.86
C GLU A 19 5.47 7.80 -20.60
N VAL A 20 5.27 6.85 -21.50
CA VAL A 20 5.85 5.51 -21.41
C VAL A 20 6.59 5.15 -22.70
N ALA A 21 7.74 4.51 -22.57
CA ALA A 21 8.55 4.01 -23.66
C ALA A 21 9.37 2.79 -23.20
N ASP A 22 9.61 1.86 -24.09
CA ASP A 22 10.48 0.68 -23.88
C ASP A 22 10.16 -0.09 -22.59
N GLY A 23 8.85 -0.27 -22.31
CA GLY A 23 8.38 -0.97 -21.12
C GLY A 23 8.54 -0.20 -19.79
N ARG A 24 8.84 1.10 -19.84
CA ARG A 24 9.12 1.93 -18.67
C ARG A 24 8.33 3.23 -18.67
N VAL A 25 8.12 3.76 -17.47
CA VAL A 25 7.63 5.13 -17.29
C VAL A 25 8.80 6.09 -17.50
N VAL A 26 8.65 7.00 -18.46
CA VAL A 26 9.60 8.07 -18.77
C VAL A 26 9.34 9.29 -17.89
N SER A 27 8.07 9.66 -17.78
CA SER A 27 7.64 10.80 -16.94
C SER A 27 6.21 10.59 -16.44
N LEU A 28 5.92 11.19 -15.29
CA LEU A 28 4.58 11.32 -14.73
C LEU A 28 4.28 12.81 -14.58
N GLY A 29 3.23 13.27 -15.24
CA GLY A 29 2.80 14.66 -15.21
C GLY A 29 2.16 15.07 -13.88
N GLU A 30 1.65 16.30 -13.85
CA GLU A 30 0.97 16.84 -12.67
C GLU A 30 -0.25 15.99 -12.29
N THR A 31 -0.42 15.79 -10.99
CA THR A 31 -1.53 14.99 -10.46
C THR A 31 -2.76 15.85 -10.22
N SER A 32 -3.86 15.53 -10.90
CA SER A 32 -5.20 16.03 -10.59
C SER A 32 -5.87 15.09 -9.59
N MET A 33 -6.34 15.61 -8.47
CA MET A 33 -7.06 14.84 -7.45
C MET A 33 -8.52 15.25 -7.39
N GLN A 34 -9.41 14.27 -7.51
CA GLN A 34 -10.86 14.45 -7.46
C GLN A 34 -11.46 13.62 -6.33
N LYS A 35 -12.44 14.16 -5.62
CA LYS A 35 -13.18 13.40 -4.61
C LYS A 35 -14.16 12.48 -5.32
N THR A 36 -14.15 11.19 -4.96
CA THR A 36 -15.08 10.21 -5.56
C THR A 36 -16.55 10.55 -5.30
N ALA A 37 -16.86 11.21 -4.18
CA ALA A 37 -18.20 11.64 -3.83
C ALA A 37 -18.76 12.76 -4.75
N ASP A 38 -17.88 13.50 -5.43
CA ASP A 38 -18.32 14.60 -6.32
C ASP A 38 -18.70 14.08 -7.72
N HIS A 39 -18.50 12.79 -7.99
CA HIS A 39 -18.72 12.17 -9.29
C HIS A 39 -19.58 10.90 -9.17
N ALA A 40 -20.53 10.74 -10.09
CA ALA A 40 -21.42 9.58 -10.10
C ALA A 40 -20.71 8.27 -10.52
N SER A 41 -19.58 8.36 -11.23
CA SER A 41 -18.85 7.20 -11.76
C SER A 41 -17.43 7.57 -12.18
N LEU A 42 -16.60 6.56 -12.47
CA LEU A 42 -15.29 6.75 -13.12
C LEU A 42 -15.42 7.58 -14.41
N GLN A 43 -16.45 7.33 -15.23
CA GLN A 43 -16.64 8.07 -16.48
C GLN A 43 -16.82 9.56 -16.24
N THR A 44 -17.64 9.96 -15.25
CA THR A 44 -17.85 11.40 -14.97
C THR A 44 -16.59 12.06 -14.38
N ALA A 45 -15.81 11.36 -13.57
CA ALA A 45 -14.51 11.84 -13.09
C ALA A 45 -13.48 11.96 -14.23
N TRP A 46 -13.46 10.98 -15.14
CA TRP A 46 -12.63 11.02 -16.35
C TRP A 46 -12.96 12.21 -17.24
N GLN A 47 -14.26 12.48 -17.49
CA GLN A 47 -14.70 13.64 -18.27
C GLN A 47 -14.33 14.96 -17.59
N ALA A 48 -14.42 15.05 -16.28
CA ALA A 48 -13.99 16.22 -15.53
C ALA A 48 -12.47 16.45 -15.64
N PHE A 49 -11.67 15.37 -15.60
CA PHE A 49 -10.24 15.45 -15.86
C PHE A 49 -9.96 15.91 -17.31
N ALA A 50 -10.64 15.31 -18.29
CA ALA A 50 -10.51 15.72 -19.70
C ALA A 50 -10.80 17.21 -19.91
N ALA A 51 -11.87 17.72 -19.28
CA ALA A 51 -12.25 19.13 -19.36
C ALA A 51 -11.23 20.08 -18.69
N SER A 52 -10.38 19.59 -17.82
CA SER A 52 -9.32 20.38 -17.17
C SER A 52 -8.02 20.50 -18.00
N LEU A 53 -7.94 19.77 -19.11
CA LEU A 53 -6.77 19.79 -19.99
C LEU A 53 -6.96 20.76 -21.14
N ASP A 54 -5.90 21.48 -21.51
CA ASP A 54 -5.87 22.37 -22.69
C ASP A 54 -5.55 21.61 -23.99
N ARG A 55 -5.69 20.31 -23.99
CA ARG A 55 -5.35 19.41 -25.09
C ARG A 55 -6.23 18.16 -25.13
N PRO A 56 -6.30 17.44 -26.26
CA PRO A 56 -7.00 16.16 -26.32
C PRO A 56 -6.43 15.12 -25.33
N MET A 57 -7.31 14.30 -24.78
CA MET A 57 -6.94 13.17 -23.93
C MET A 57 -6.15 12.10 -24.71
N PRO A 58 -5.13 11.49 -24.11
CA PRO A 58 -4.54 10.26 -24.64
C PRO A 58 -5.61 9.15 -24.77
N ARG A 59 -5.50 8.34 -25.85
CA ARG A 59 -6.42 7.23 -26.12
C ARG A 59 -5.99 5.92 -25.42
N ALA A 60 -5.22 6.01 -24.36
CA ALA A 60 -4.77 4.91 -23.54
C ALA A 60 -5.00 5.20 -22.05
N ALA A 61 -5.40 4.17 -21.27
CA ALA A 61 -5.66 4.31 -19.84
C ALA A 61 -4.94 3.23 -19.03
N ALA A 62 -4.37 3.63 -17.89
CA ALA A 62 -3.79 2.73 -16.91
C ALA A 62 -4.51 2.95 -15.58
N ILE A 63 -5.32 2.00 -15.14
CA ILE A 63 -6.29 2.20 -14.06
C ILE A 63 -5.94 1.26 -12.90
N ALA A 64 -5.57 1.83 -11.76
CA ALA A 64 -5.41 1.11 -10.49
C ALA A 64 -6.66 1.30 -9.63
N VAL A 65 -7.16 0.22 -9.02
CA VAL A 65 -8.37 0.24 -8.19
C VAL A 65 -8.15 -0.51 -6.87
N ALA A 66 -8.68 0.04 -5.78
CA ALA A 66 -8.64 -0.58 -4.47
C ALA A 66 -9.68 -1.73 -4.35
N SER A 67 -9.53 -2.74 -5.20
CA SER A 67 -10.38 -3.93 -5.27
C SER A 67 -9.73 -5.01 -6.15
N PRO A 68 -10.03 -6.31 -5.94
CA PRO A 68 -9.69 -7.37 -6.90
C PRO A 68 -10.31 -7.11 -8.28
N VAL A 69 -9.55 -7.35 -9.35
CA VAL A 69 -9.94 -6.96 -10.73
C VAL A 69 -10.44 -8.09 -11.63
N GLY A 70 -10.50 -9.33 -11.14
CA GLY A 70 -10.81 -10.53 -11.94
C GLY A 70 -12.28 -10.79 -12.27
N GLY A 71 -13.21 -9.82 -12.10
CA GLY A 71 -14.65 -10.02 -12.28
C GLY A 71 -15.27 -9.17 -13.39
N GLU A 72 -16.48 -9.54 -13.83
CA GLU A 72 -17.29 -8.73 -14.78
C GLU A 72 -17.73 -7.38 -14.18
N LEU A 73 -17.85 -7.32 -12.87
CA LEU A 73 -18.25 -6.15 -12.08
C LEU A 73 -17.24 -5.94 -10.95
N ILE A 74 -16.60 -4.80 -10.94
CA ILE A 74 -15.70 -4.40 -9.87
C ILE A 74 -16.43 -3.38 -8.99
N LYS A 75 -16.67 -3.76 -7.74
CA LYS A 75 -17.22 -2.90 -6.69
C LYS A 75 -16.08 -2.43 -5.81
N LEU A 76 -15.91 -1.14 -5.68
CA LEU A 76 -14.84 -0.57 -4.87
C LEU A 76 -15.23 -0.57 -3.38
N THR A 77 -14.27 -0.83 -2.53
CA THR A 77 -14.47 -0.72 -1.07
C THR A 77 -14.59 0.77 -0.69
N ASN A 78 -15.64 1.12 0.05
CA ASN A 78 -15.91 2.50 0.50
C ASN A 78 -16.08 3.53 -0.64
N ASN A 79 -16.49 3.09 -1.83
CA ASN A 79 -16.75 3.94 -2.98
C ASN A 79 -17.98 3.36 -3.74
N PRO A 80 -18.99 4.18 -4.07
CA PRO A 80 -20.20 3.68 -4.73
C PRO A 80 -20.00 3.34 -6.21
N TRP A 81 -18.86 3.62 -6.81
CA TRP A 81 -18.64 3.36 -8.22
C TRP A 81 -18.59 1.87 -8.53
N ILE A 82 -19.16 1.54 -9.67
CA ILE A 82 -19.12 0.19 -10.25
C ILE A 82 -18.38 0.29 -11.58
N ILE A 83 -17.27 -0.43 -11.70
CA ILE A 83 -16.52 -0.51 -12.94
C ILE A 83 -16.87 -1.83 -13.64
N ARG A 84 -17.18 -1.73 -14.94
CA ARG A 84 -17.38 -2.86 -15.84
C ARG A 84 -16.24 -2.88 -16.83
N PRO A 85 -15.28 -3.80 -16.72
CA PRO A 85 -14.10 -3.84 -17.59
C PRO A 85 -14.46 -3.86 -19.09
N ALA A 86 -15.47 -4.62 -19.46
CA ALA A 86 -15.94 -4.72 -20.85
C ALA A 86 -16.42 -3.39 -21.47
N LEU A 87 -16.76 -2.39 -20.65
CA LEU A 87 -17.25 -1.08 -21.11
C LEU A 87 -16.20 0.04 -21.00
N ILE A 88 -15.01 -0.24 -20.51
CA ILE A 88 -13.97 0.80 -20.28
C ILE A 88 -13.61 1.48 -21.61
N LYS A 89 -13.30 0.73 -22.65
CA LYS A 89 -12.90 1.30 -23.96
C LYS A 89 -13.95 2.25 -24.52
N GLU A 90 -15.20 1.84 -24.51
CA GLU A 90 -16.32 2.64 -25.00
C GLU A 90 -16.58 3.88 -24.14
N ARG A 91 -16.65 3.72 -22.80
CA ARG A 91 -17.04 4.80 -21.88
C ARG A 91 -15.96 5.85 -21.67
N LEU A 92 -14.69 5.47 -21.76
CA LEU A 92 -13.57 6.37 -21.61
C LEU A 92 -12.99 6.81 -22.95
N GLU A 93 -13.54 6.28 -24.08
CA GLU A 93 -13.10 6.57 -25.45
C GLU A 93 -11.60 6.28 -25.66
N VAL A 94 -11.12 5.15 -25.10
CA VAL A 94 -9.73 4.70 -25.22
C VAL A 94 -9.62 3.46 -26.10
N ASP A 95 -8.49 3.35 -26.80
CA ASP A 95 -8.20 2.20 -27.66
C ASP A 95 -7.63 1.05 -26.85
N GLU A 96 -6.81 1.38 -25.85
CA GLU A 96 -6.12 0.41 -24.98
C GLU A 96 -6.23 0.80 -23.51
N TYR A 97 -6.29 -0.20 -22.64
CA TYR A 97 -6.23 0.04 -21.20
C TYR A 97 -5.66 -1.16 -20.45
N VAL A 98 -5.08 -0.88 -19.29
CA VAL A 98 -4.80 -1.85 -18.26
C VAL A 98 -5.63 -1.54 -17.02
N LEU A 99 -6.11 -2.58 -16.33
CA LEU A 99 -6.86 -2.45 -15.08
C LEU A 99 -6.27 -3.41 -14.06
N ILE A 100 -5.73 -2.87 -12.97
CA ILE A 100 -5.00 -3.63 -11.95
C ILE A 100 -5.46 -3.26 -10.54
N ASN A 101 -5.13 -4.10 -9.58
CA ASN A 101 -5.30 -3.77 -8.17
C ASN A 101 -4.37 -2.61 -7.76
N ASP A 102 -4.77 -1.81 -6.76
CA ASP A 102 -3.98 -0.67 -6.27
C ASP A 102 -2.61 -1.10 -5.70
N PHE A 103 -2.54 -2.25 -5.00
CA PHE A 103 -1.26 -2.78 -4.54
C PHE A 103 -0.46 -3.49 -5.62
N GLY A 104 -1.11 -4.03 -6.64
CA GLY A 104 -0.46 -4.43 -7.89
C GLY A 104 0.25 -3.24 -8.54
N ALA A 105 -0.40 -2.07 -8.62
CA ALA A 105 0.21 -0.84 -9.09
C ALA A 105 1.42 -0.44 -8.23
N VAL A 106 1.32 -0.47 -6.91
CA VAL A 106 2.47 -0.21 -6.03
C VAL A 106 3.63 -1.19 -6.30
N GLY A 107 3.33 -2.46 -6.58
CA GLY A 107 4.33 -3.46 -7.00
C GLY A 107 5.04 -3.06 -8.28
N HIS A 108 4.32 -2.63 -9.32
CA HIS A 108 4.90 -2.12 -10.56
C HIS A 108 5.74 -0.86 -10.34
N ALA A 109 5.28 0.06 -9.48
CA ALA A 109 6.09 1.23 -9.10
C ALA A 109 7.39 0.79 -8.43
N ALA A 110 7.33 -0.11 -7.47
CA ALA A 110 8.50 -0.61 -6.75
C ALA A 110 9.53 -1.29 -7.66
N ALA A 111 9.09 -1.91 -8.75
CA ALA A 111 9.98 -2.55 -9.72
C ALA A 111 10.68 -1.57 -10.67
N GLN A 112 10.14 -0.37 -10.87
CA GLN A 112 10.65 0.60 -11.84
C GLN A 112 11.21 1.89 -11.25
N LEU A 113 10.83 2.26 -10.01
CA LEU A 113 11.31 3.49 -9.38
C LEU A 113 12.83 3.49 -9.20
N PRO A 114 13.50 4.64 -9.44
CA PRO A 114 14.90 4.84 -9.12
C PRO A 114 15.16 4.67 -7.61
N GLU A 115 16.42 4.35 -7.26
CA GLU A 115 16.84 4.10 -5.89
C GLU A 115 16.58 5.30 -4.96
N ASP A 116 16.63 6.51 -5.46
CA ASP A 116 16.39 7.76 -4.72
C ASP A 116 14.98 7.85 -4.11
N TYR A 117 14.05 7.03 -4.60
CA TYR A 117 12.70 6.92 -4.03
C TYR A 117 12.56 5.84 -2.96
N PHE A 118 13.68 5.29 -2.49
CA PHE A 118 13.68 4.29 -1.43
C PHE A 118 14.47 4.76 -0.21
N LEU A 119 13.80 4.91 0.92
CA LEU A 119 14.39 5.19 2.20
C LEU A 119 14.76 3.87 2.90
N HIS A 120 16.02 3.67 3.24
CA HIS A 120 16.46 2.51 4.01
C HIS A 120 15.83 2.49 5.41
N LEU A 121 15.30 1.33 5.83
CA LEU A 121 14.74 1.11 7.17
C LEU A 121 15.60 0.16 8.01
N CYS A 122 15.97 -0.99 7.47
CA CYS A 122 16.81 -1.97 8.16
C CYS A 122 17.37 -3.02 7.18
N GLY A 123 18.25 -3.90 7.70
CA GLY A 123 19.02 -4.83 6.88
C GLY A 123 20.17 -4.13 6.15
N PRO A 124 20.80 -4.77 5.15
CA PRO A 124 21.84 -4.16 4.34
C PRO A 124 21.30 -2.98 3.53
N ASP A 125 22.02 -1.85 3.52
CA ASP A 125 21.70 -0.71 2.65
C ASP A 125 22.32 -0.92 1.26
N THR A 126 21.69 -1.81 0.50
CA THR A 126 22.10 -2.18 -0.86
C THR A 126 20.90 -2.10 -1.80
N PRO A 127 21.11 -1.91 -3.11
CA PRO A 127 20.04 -2.04 -4.09
C PRO A 127 19.33 -3.39 -3.99
N PHE A 128 18.05 -3.42 -4.33
CA PHE A 128 17.32 -4.68 -4.40
C PHE A 128 17.89 -5.62 -5.46
N THR A 129 17.78 -6.92 -5.19
CA THR A 129 18.21 -7.94 -6.14
C THR A 129 17.42 -7.86 -7.45
N LYS A 130 18.11 -8.17 -8.54
CA LYS A 130 17.49 -8.32 -9.87
C LYS A 130 16.97 -9.74 -10.13
N GLN A 131 17.11 -10.65 -9.18
CA GLN A 131 16.63 -12.02 -9.27
C GLN A 131 16.06 -12.48 -7.94
N GLY A 132 14.89 -13.11 -8.00
CA GLY A 132 14.19 -13.63 -6.82
C GLY A 132 12.98 -12.79 -6.43
N MET A 133 12.43 -13.08 -5.27
CA MET A 133 11.18 -12.49 -4.78
C MET A 133 11.45 -11.24 -3.96
N LEU A 134 10.68 -10.17 -4.20
CA LEU A 134 10.54 -9.03 -3.31
C LEU A 134 9.12 -9.01 -2.75
N THR A 135 8.99 -8.70 -1.47
CA THR A 135 7.70 -8.49 -0.81
C THR A 135 7.39 -7.00 -0.77
N VAL A 136 6.20 -6.62 -1.16
CA VAL A 136 5.66 -5.26 -1.01
C VAL A 136 4.50 -5.34 -0.03
N CYS A 137 4.54 -4.56 1.05
CA CYS A 137 3.41 -4.44 1.96
C CYS A 137 3.27 -3.00 2.44
N GLY A 138 2.03 -2.57 2.71
CA GLY A 138 1.84 -1.18 3.09
C GLY A 138 0.54 -0.92 3.83
N PRO A 139 0.66 -0.34 5.04
CA PRO A 139 -0.48 0.09 5.80
C PRO A 139 -1.10 1.36 5.21
N GLY A 140 -2.41 1.32 5.10
CA GLY A 140 -3.27 2.43 4.71
C GLY A 140 -4.60 2.34 5.46
N THR A 141 -5.73 2.48 4.77
CA THR A 141 -7.06 2.14 5.32
C THR A 141 -7.15 0.65 5.63
N GLY A 142 -6.52 -0.18 4.81
CA GLY A 142 -6.26 -1.59 5.01
C GLY A 142 -4.76 -1.91 5.04
N LEU A 143 -4.41 -3.17 4.80
CA LEU A 143 -3.05 -3.64 4.60
C LEU A 143 -2.93 -4.30 3.23
N GLY A 144 -2.40 -3.55 2.26
CA GLY A 144 -2.12 -4.10 0.95
C GLY A 144 -0.84 -4.93 0.93
N VAL A 145 -0.83 -5.99 0.14
CA VAL A 145 0.32 -6.88 -0.04
C VAL A 145 0.43 -7.31 -1.50
N ALA A 146 1.63 -7.19 -2.06
CA ALA A 146 1.96 -7.72 -3.38
C ALA A 146 3.34 -8.38 -3.36
N GLN A 147 3.66 -9.13 -4.39
CA GLN A 147 4.97 -9.74 -4.61
C GLN A 147 5.52 -9.30 -5.96
N ILE A 148 6.83 -9.19 -6.05
CA ILE A 148 7.52 -8.93 -7.32
C ILE A 148 8.51 -10.07 -7.54
N LEU A 149 8.28 -10.88 -8.55
CA LEU A 149 9.25 -11.87 -9.02
C LEU A 149 10.16 -11.19 -10.05
N CYS A 150 11.39 -10.91 -9.64
CA CYS A 150 12.44 -10.41 -10.52
C CYS A 150 13.10 -11.56 -11.25
N THR A 151 13.24 -11.43 -12.58
CA THR A 151 13.89 -12.41 -13.48
C THR A 151 14.91 -11.71 -14.37
N PRO A 152 15.83 -12.43 -15.03
CA PRO A 152 16.75 -11.81 -15.99
C PRO A 152 16.07 -11.04 -17.12
N ASP A 153 14.85 -11.46 -17.50
CA ASP A 153 14.09 -10.89 -18.61
C ASP A 153 13.13 -9.75 -18.17
N GLY A 154 13.11 -9.42 -16.87
CA GLY A 154 12.22 -8.37 -16.34
C GLY A 154 11.64 -8.72 -14.97
N TYR A 155 10.39 -8.37 -14.74
CA TYR A 155 9.73 -8.65 -13.48
C TYR A 155 8.25 -9.01 -13.70
N HIS A 156 7.67 -9.70 -12.72
CA HIS A 156 6.24 -9.99 -12.66
C HIS A 156 5.69 -9.56 -11.31
N VAL A 157 4.60 -8.82 -11.32
CA VAL A 157 3.87 -8.47 -10.09
C VAL A 157 2.77 -9.51 -9.85
N ILE A 158 2.70 -10.00 -8.62
CA ILE A 158 1.69 -10.94 -8.16
C ILE A 158 0.86 -10.22 -7.10
N GLU A 159 -0.39 -9.92 -7.42
CA GLU A 159 -1.37 -9.35 -6.51
C GLU A 159 -1.80 -10.40 -5.49
N THR A 160 -1.91 -10.00 -4.21
CA THR A 160 -2.32 -10.92 -3.14
C THR A 160 -3.21 -10.20 -2.12
N GLU A 161 -3.98 -10.99 -1.38
CA GLU A 161 -4.73 -10.56 -0.19
C GLU A 161 -3.98 -10.96 1.10
N GLY A 162 -2.66 -10.82 1.09
CA GLY A 162 -1.77 -11.20 2.21
C GLY A 162 -2.05 -10.44 3.51
N GLY A 163 -2.67 -9.27 3.46
CA GLY A 163 -3.13 -8.54 4.63
C GLY A 163 -4.24 -9.27 5.43
N HIS A 164 -4.89 -10.23 4.81
CA HIS A 164 -5.97 -11.01 5.42
C HIS A 164 -5.54 -12.36 6.03
N ILE A 165 -4.23 -12.65 6.13
CA ILE A 165 -3.76 -13.80 6.92
C ILE A 165 -4.03 -13.58 8.41
N ASP A 166 -4.06 -14.66 9.20
CA ASP A 166 -4.35 -14.56 10.63
C ASP A 166 -3.22 -13.86 11.39
N PHE A 167 -3.61 -13.04 12.36
CA PHE A 167 -2.65 -12.39 13.25
C PHE A 167 -2.15 -13.38 14.31
N ALA A 168 -0.83 -13.47 14.45
CA ALA A 168 -0.15 -14.26 15.47
C ALA A 168 0.50 -13.33 16.51
N PRO A 169 -0.05 -13.24 17.75
CA PRO A 169 0.51 -12.41 18.80
C PRO A 169 1.86 -12.96 19.29
N LEU A 170 2.78 -12.08 19.65
CA LEU A 170 4.13 -12.43 20.09
C LEU A 170 4.39 -12.12 21.57
N ASP A 171 3.50 -11.37 22.22
CA ASP A 171 3.62 -11.03 23.65
C ASP A 171 2.25 -10.79 24.30
N ALA A 172 2.25 -10.64 25.62
CA ALA A 172 1.04 -10.46 26.41
C ALA A 172 0.19 -9.23 26.03
N ILE A 173 0.79 -8.17 25.50
CA ILE A 173 0.05 -7.00 25.02
C ILE A 173 -0.72 -7.38 23.76
N GLU A 174 -0.08 -8.04 22.82
CA GLU A 174 -0.69 -8.52 21.58
C GLU A 174 -1.74 -9.61 21.84
N ASP A 175 -1.56 -10.48 22.85
CA ASP A 175 -2.58 -11.42 23.33
C ASP A 175 -3.84 -10.69 23.81
N ASN A 176 -3.69 -9.62 24.60
CA ASN A 176 -4.80 -8.80 25.08
C ASN A 176 -5.49 -8.07 23.93
N LEU A 177 -4.71 -7.54 22.96
CA LEU A 177 -5.23 -6.89 21.77
C LEU A 177 -6.04 -7.89 20.90
N LEU A 178 -5.52 -9.10 20.69
CA LEU A 178 -6.23 -10.17 19.98
C LEU A 178 -7.51 -10.58 20.71
N LYS A 179 -7.47 -10.71 22.04
CA LYS A 179 -8.64 -11.01 22.85
C LYS A 179 -9.71 -9.91 22.77
N ARG A 180 -9.30 -8.63 22.75
CA ARG A 180 -10.21 -7.49 22.54
C ARG A 180 -10.86 -7.55 21.16
N LEU A 181 -10.07 -7.70 20.11
CA LEU A 181 -10.56 -7.71 18.74
C LEU A 181 -11.49 -8.89 18.43
N ARG A 182 -11.27 -10.06 19.06
CA ARG A 182 -12.18 -11.22 18.95
C ARG A 182 -13.58 -10.98 19.49
N LYS A 183 -13.78 -9.97 20.35
CA LYS A 183 -15.13 -9.57 20.79
C LYS A 183 -15.96 -8.92 19.66
N THR A 184 -15.26 -8.31 18.68
CA THR A 184 -15.88 -7.63 17.53
C THR A 184 -15.81 -8.47 16.25
N TYR A 185 -14.65 -9.12 16.05
CA TYR A 185 -14.37 -9.89 14.83
C TYR A 185 -14.18 -11.36 15.22
N ASN A 186 -14.92 -12.26 14.60
CA ASN A 186 -14.75 -13.67 14.85
C ASN A 186 -13.33 -14.15 14.52
N ARG A 187 -12.80 -13.66 13.39
CA ARG A 187 -11.44 -13.88 12.91
C ARG A 187 -10.68 -12.55 12.87
N VAL A 188 -9.45 -12.53 13.38
CA VAL A 188 -8.61 -11.33 13.40
C VAL A 188 -7.48 -11.51 12.40
N SER A 189 -7.53 -10.75 11.31
CA SER A 189 -6.46 -10.70 10.31
C SER A 189 -5.34 -9.74 10.73
N THR A 190 -4.18 -9.87 10.09
CA THR A 190 -3.05 -8.94 10.27
C THR A 190 -3.44 -7.50 9.96
N GLU A 191 -4.31 -7.26 8.97
CA GLU A 191 -4.85 -5.94 8.67
C GLU A 191 -5.53 -5.28 9.86
N ARG A 192 -6.22 -6.06 10.73
CA ARG A 192 -6.88 -5.53 11.94
C ARG A 192 -5.90 -5.00 12.98
N ILE A 193 -4.60 -5.25 12.80
CA ILE A 193 -3.53 -4.83 13.71
C ILE A 193 -2.62 -3.79 13.06
N VAL A 194 -2.39 -3.88 11.74
CA VAL A 194 -1.42 -3.02 11.04
C VAL A 194 -2.04 -2.20 9.91
N ALA A 195 -3.29 -1.79 10.08
CA ALA A 195 -3.93 -0.77 9.26
C ALA A 195 -4.21 0.50 10.06
N GLY A 196 -4.47 1.62 9.39
CA GLY A 196 -4.69 2.91 10.06
C GLY A 196 -5.68 2.88 11.22
N PRO A 197 -6.88 2.31 11.05
CA PRO A 197 -7.88 2.21 12.11
C PRO A 197 -7.46 1.35 13.32
N ALA A 198 -6.46 0.47 13.17
CA ALA A 198 -6.00 -0.42 14.25
C ALA A 198 -5.46 0.34 15.47
N ILE A 199 -4.96 1.56 15.29
CA ILE A 199 -4.39 2.36 16.36
C ILE A 199 -5.38 2.58 17.51
N VAL A 200 -6.69 2.62 17.22
CA VAL A 200 -7.74 2.79 18.25
C VAL A 200 -7.76 1.57 19.18
N ALA A 201 -7.81 0.36 18.63
CA ALA A 201 -7.82 -0.86 19.42
C ALA A 201 -6.51 -1.05 20.22
N ILE A 202 -5.37 -0.66 19.63
CA ILE A 202 -4.07 -0.70 20.32
C ILE A 202 -4.08 0.29 21.51
N TYR A 203 -4.48 1.54 21.27
CA TYR A 203 -4.57 2.58 22.29
C TYR A 203 -5.48 2.19 23.45
N GLU A 204 -6.69 1.71 23.16
CA GLU A 204 -7.64 1.27 24.17
C GLU A 204 -7.16 0.02 24.94
N THR A 205 -6.44 -0.88 24.28
CA THR A 205 -5.86 -2.07 24.94
C THR A 205 -4.78 -1.67 25.93
N LEU A 206 -3.89 -0.76 25.54
CA LEU A 206 -2.86 -0.24 26.44
C LEU A 206 -3.46 0.52 27.62
N ALA A 207 -4.50 1.34 27.41
CA ALA A 207 -5.24 2.02 28.47
C ALA A 207 -5.83 1.04 29.47
N GLU A 208 -6.45 -0.06 28.99
CA GLU A 208 -7.03 -1.11 29.84
C GLU A 208 -5.95 -1.81 30.68
N ILE A 209 -4.80 -2.13 30.09
CA ILE A 209 -3.67 -2.76 30.80
C ILE A 209 -3.12 -1.84 31.89
N GLU A 210 -3.03 -0.54 31.63
CA GLU A 210 -2.56 0.46 32.60
C GLU A 210 -3.62 0.89 33.62
N GLY A 211 -4.86 0.42 33.50
CA GLY A 211 -5.99 0.86 34.35
C GLY A 211 -6.36 2.32 34.14
N ARG A 212 -6.06 2.92 33.00
CA ARG A 212 -6.33 4.32 32.66
C ARG A 212 -7.71 4.46 32.02
N ALA A 213 -8.51 5.38 32.56
CA ALA A 213 -9.73 5.81 31.88
C ALA A 213 -9.36 6.76 30.72
N VAL A 214 -9.76 6.43 29.52
CA VAL A 214 -9.53 7.26 28.33
C VAL A 214 -10.85 7.63 27.65
N GLN A 215 -10.89 8.79 27.03
CA GLN A 215 -12.01 9.18 26.17
C GLN A 215 -11.98 8.36 24.89
N ARG A 216 -13.16 8.11 24.31
CA ARG A 216 -13.28 7.48 23.01
C ARG A 216 -12.85 8.44 21.91
N LEU A 217 -11.78 8.10 21.23
CA LEU A 217 -11.17 8.91 20.17
C LEU A 217 -11.25 8.15 18.85
N ASP A 218 -11.25 8.88 17.74
CA ASP A 218 -11.08 8.30 16.42
C ASP A 218 -9.59 8.05 16.11
N ASP A 219 -9.33 7.31 15.06
CA ASP A 219 -7.97 6.97 14.62
C ASP A 219 -7.15 8.23 14.27
N LYS A 220 -7.77 9.23 13.65
CA LYS A 220 -7.08 10.48 13.24
C LYS A 220 -6.56 11.25 14.43
N ALA A 221 -7.37 11.37 15.48
CA ALA A 221 -6.97 12.06 16.71
C ALA A 221 -5.81 11.33 17.42
N ILE A 222 -5.88 9.99 17.51
CA ILE A 222 -4.81 9.21 18.15
C ILE A 222 -3.52 9.29 17.33
N TRP A 223 -3.58 9.14 15.98
CA TRP A 223 -2.42 9.31 15.13
C TRP A 223 -1.78 10.69 15.26
N LEU A 224 -2.59 11.75 15.34
CA LEU A 224 -2.09 13.13 15.53
C LEU A 224 -1.36 13.27 16.84
N MET A 225 -1.97 12.86 17.96
CA MET A 225 -1.37 12.93 19.29
C MET A 225 -0.07 12.13 19.40
N ALA A 226 -0.04 10.94 18.78
CA ALA A 226 1.14 10.08 18.74
C ALA A 226 2.30 10.74 18.00
N LEU A 227 2.05 11.24 16.78
CA LEU A 227 3.08 11.85 15.92
C LEU A 227 3.60 13.18 16.47
N GLU A 228 2.76 13.92 17.18
CA GLU A 228 3.16 15.18 17.85
C GLU A 228 3.79 14.96 19.25
N GLY A 229 3.80 13.71 19.73
CA GLY A 229 4.33 13.38 21.07
C GLY A 229 3.52 13.99 22.22
N LYS A 230 2.25 14.34 22.00
CA LYS A 230 1.39 15.04 22.95
C LYS A 230 0.75 14.13 24.00
N ASP A 231 0.69 12.83 23.75
CA ASP A 231 0.12 11.84 24.65
C ASP A 231 1.01 10.58 24.69
N SER A 232 1.44 10.21 25.90
CA SER A 232 2.36 9.09 26.10
C SER A 232 1.74 7.73 25.72
N LEU A 233 0.43 7.58 25.92
CA LEU A 233 -0.27 6.36 25.58
C LEU A 233 -0.46 6.24 24.06
N ALA A 234 -0.74 7.35 23.38
CA ALA A 234 -0.81 7.39 21.91
C ALA A 234 0.57 7.10 21.31
N LEU A 235 1.65 7.62 21.89
CA LEU A 235 3.01 7.30 21.47
C LEU A 235 3.32 5.80 21.67
N ALA A 236 2.96 5.22 22.81
CA ALA A 236 3.10 3.78 23.06
C ALA A 236 2.27 2.94 22.07
N ALA A 237 1.08 3.42 21.66
CA ALA A 237 0.28 2.76 20.64
C ALA A 237 0.95 2.81 19.25
N LEU A 238 1.57 3.92 18.89
CA LEU A 238 2.37 4.05 17.67
C LEU A 238 3.58 3.09 17.69
N ASP A 239 4.31 3.01 18.79
CA ASP A 239 5.43 2.08 18.95
C ASP A 239 4.97 0.62 18.79
N ARG A 240 3.84 0.27 19.41
CA ARG A 240 3.25 -1.07 19.28
C ARG A 240 2.83 -1.37 17.83
N PHE A 241 2.23 -0.40 17.14
CA PHE A 241 1.90 -0.52 15.72
C PHE A 241 3.15 -0.82 14.89
N CYS A 242 4.25 -0.10 15.12
CA CYS A 242 5.50 -0.32 14.39
C CYS A 242 6.11 -1.69 14.67
N LEU A 243 6.06 -2.17 15.91
CA LEU A 243 6.46 -3.53 16.28
C LEU A 243 5.66 -4.57 15.51
N SER A 244 4.32 -4.44 15.50
CA SER A 244 3.43 -5.37 14.81
C SER A 244 3.62 -5.32 13.29
N LEU A 245 3.85 -4.13 12.71
CA LEU A 245 4.16 -3.99 11.28
C LEU A 245 5.48 -4.69 10.94
N GLY A 246 6.50 -4.57 11.78
CA GLY A 246 7.77 -5.30 11.60
C GLY A 246 7.56 -6.81 11.65
N ALA A 247 6.78 -7.31 12.61
CA ALA A 247 6.46 -8.73 12.73
C ALA A 247 5.78 -9.26 11.46
N VAL A 248 4.73 -8.57 10.99
CA VAL A 248 3.94 -8.95 9.80
C VAL A 248 4.80 -8.88 8.52
N ALA A 249 5.56 -7.81 8.33
CA ALA A 249 6.47 -7.70 7.18
C ALA A 249 7.50 -8.83 7.15
N GLY A 250 8.03 -9.22 8.33
CA GLY A 250 8.94 -10.35 8.47
C GLY A 250 8.29 -11.70 8.20
N ASP A 251 7.03 -11.92 8.62
CA ASP A 251 6.29 -13.15 8.34
C ASP A 251 5.99 -13.30 6.85
N LEU A 252 5.57 -12.23 6.20
CA LEU A 252 5.36 -12.22 4.75
C LEU A 252 6.67 -12.50 3.99
N ALA A 253 7.77 -11.83 4.38
CA ALA A 253 9.08 -12.06 3.76
C ALA A 253 9.55 -13.50 3.92
N LEU A 254 9.40 -14.08 5.11
CA LEU A 254 9.78 -15.45 5.40
C LEU A 254 8.94 -16.44 4.58
N ALA A 255 7.62 -16.27 4.56
CA ALA A 255 6.70 -17.14 3.83
C ALA A 255 6.90 -17.11 2.32
N GLN A 256 7.28 -15.95 1.78
CA GLN A 256 7.47 -15.72 0.34
C GLN A 256 8.90 -16.00 -0.13
N GLY A 257 9.84 -16.26 0.77
CA GLY A 257 11.26 -16.43 0.44
C GLY A 257 11.90 -15.15 -0.11
N ALA A 258 11.46 -14.00 0.41
CA ALA A 258 11.84 -12.69 -0.10
C ALA A 258 13.35 -12.42 0.04
N LYS A 259 13.90 -11.72 -0.95
CA LYS A 259 15.27 -11.20 -0.98
C LYS A 259 15.33 -9.70 -0.70
N GLY A 260 14.18 -9.06 -0.54
CA GLY A 260 14.01 -7.67 -0.17
C GLY A 260 12.56 -7.41 0.23
N VAL A 261 12.35 -6.40 1.08
CA VAL A 261 11.01 -5.97 1.51
C VAL A 261 10.85 -4.49 1.27
N ILE A 262 9.71 -4.13 0.72
CA ILE A 262 9.36 -2.77 0.38
C ILE A 262 8.11 -2.40 1.19
N ILE A 263 8.28 -1.44 2.09
CA ILE A 263 7.17 -0.83 2.81
C ILE A 263 6.60 0.29 1.94
N ALA A 264 5.28 0.33 1.81
CA ALA A 264 4.57 1.30 0.99
C ALA A 264 3.34 1.85 1.73
N GLY A 265 2.45 2.53 1.00
CA GLY A 265 1.21 3.06 1.55
C GLY A 265 1.37 4.40 2.25
N GLY A 266 0.28 5.18 2.25
CA GLY A 266 0.28 6.53 2.78
C GLY A 266 0.58 6.62 4.29
N LEU A 267 0.20 5.60 5.06
CA LEU A 267 0.54 5.54 6.48
C LEU A 267 2.02 5.20 6.67
N GLY A 268 2.57 4.25 5.91
CA GLY A 268 4.00 3.93 5.94
C GLY A 268 4.85 5.18 5.69
N LEU A 269 4.53 5.96 4.66
CA LEU A 269 5.23 7.21 4.36
C LEU A 269 5.10 8.25 5.48
N ARG A 270 3.94 8.37 6.10
CA ARG A 270 3.72 9.27 7.25
C ARG A 270 4.58 8.88 8.44
N LEU A 271 4.83 7.59 8.64
CA LEU A 271 5.60 7.04 9.74
C LEU A 271 7.11 6.93 9.47
N LYS A 272 7.61 7.39 8.33
CA LYS A 272 9.00 7.19 7.87
C LYS A 272 10.06 7.48 8.94
N ASP A 273 9.94 8.62 9.62
CA ASP A 273 10.92 9.07 10.62
C ASP A 273 10.82 8.27 11.94
N HIS A 274 9.67 7.68 12.21
CA HIS A 274 9.42 6.86 13.40
C HIS A 274 9.80 5.40 13.15
N LEU A 275 9.45 4.84 12.00
CA LEU A 275 9.75 3.44 11.64
C LEU A 275 11.24 3.12 11.77
N ALA A 276 12.12 3.98 11.26
CA ALA A 276 13.56 3.78 11.31
C ALA A 276 14.16 3.73 12.74
N ARG A 277 13.46 4.31 13.73
CA ARG A 277 13.90 4.40 15.13
C ARG A 277 13.09 3.52 16.08
N SER A 278 12.03 2.90 15.58
CA SER A 278 11.15 2.03 16.35
C SER A 278 11.69 0.60 16.46
N GLY A 279 10.99 -0.25 17.20
CA GLY A 279 11.26 -1.68 17.26
C GLY A 279 10.87 -2.48 16.00
N PHE A 280 10.56 -1.81 14.88
CA PHE A 280 10.22 -2.46 13.61
C PHE A 280 11.30 -3.45 13.16
N SER A 281 12.56 -3.01 13.12
CA SER A 281 13.70 -3.84 12.67
C SER A 281 13.89 -5.07 13.55
N GLU A 282 13.80 -4.90 14.87
CA GLU A 282 13.93 -6.01 15.82
C GLU A 282 12.84 -7.07 15.59
N ARG A 283 11.59 -6.64 15.48
CA ARG A 283 10.44 -7.54 15.26
C ARG A 283 10.43 -8.17 13.87
N PHE A 284 10.91 -7.45 12.85
CA PHE A 284 11.11 -8.01 11.51
C PHE A 284 12.06 -9.21 11.54
N ALA A 285 13.18 -9.08 12.23
CA ALA A 285 14.19 -10.12 12.34
C ALA A 285 13.87 -11.21 13.38
N ALA A 286 12.89 -11.00 14.27
CA ALA A 286 12.55 -11.92 15.36
C ALA A 286 11.84 -13.20 14.85
N LYS A 287 12.50 -13.98 13.98
CA LYS A 287 12.00 -15.23 13.38
C LYS A 287 12.77 -16.47 13.88
N GLY A 288 13.12 -16.48 15.16
CA GLY A 288 13.80 -17.62 15.81
C GLY A 288 15.09 -18.00 15.10
N ARG A 289 15.24 -19.24 14.69
CA ARG A 289 16.44 -19.75 13.99
C ARG A 289 16.74 -19.07 12.66
N PHE A 290 15.77 -18.35 12.08
CA PHE A 290 15.92 -17.61 10.83
C PHE A 290 16.35 -16.16 11.02
N ARG A 291 16.63 -15.69 12.26
CA ARG A 291 17.02 -14.31 12.57
C ARG A 291 18.13 -13.80 11.64
N THR A 292 19.24 -14.51 11.54
CA THR A 292 20.40 -14.09 10.71
C THR A 292 20.02 -13.97 9.22
N MET A 293 19.16 -14.86 8.72
CA MET A 293 18.65 -14.77 7.35
C MET A 293 17.79 -13.50 7.16
N MET A 294 16.95 -13.19 8.14
CA MET A 294 16.08 -12.02 8.09
C MET A 294 16.86 -10.71 8.18
N GLU A 295 17.91 -10.67 9.02
CA GLU A 295 18.81 -9.51 9.16
C GLU A 295 19.61 -9.23 7.87
N ALA A 296 19.75 -10.21 6.98
CA ALA A 296 20.39 -10.06 5.67
C ALA A 296 19.44 -9.57 4.56
N ILE A 297 18.15 -9.37 4.86
CA ILE A 297 17.17 -8.87 3.89
C ILE A 297 17.10 -7.34 3.95
N PRO A 298 17.38 -6.61 2.85
CA PRO A 298 17.19 -5.16 2.79
C PRO A 298 15.71 -4.82 2.90
N VAL A 299 15.38 -3.88 3.79
CA VAL A 299 14.03 -3.35 3.96
C VAL A 299 14.05 -1.86 3.70
N LYS A 300 13.26 -1.39 2.74
CA LYS A 300 13.18 0.01 2.36
C LYS A 300 11.73 0.49 2.27
N LEU A 301 11.52 1.79 2.39
CA LEU A 301 10.23 2.45 2.28
C LEU A 301 10.17 3.25 0.97
N ILE A 302 9.10 3.11 0.20
CA ILE A 302 8.84 3.96 -0.97
C ILE A 302 8.50 5.38 -0.50
N THR A 303 9.21 6.36 -1.05
CA THR A 303 9.01 7.80 -0.78
C THR A 303 8.40 8.55 -1.95
N HIS A 304 8.18 7.91 -3.09
CA HIS A 304 7.52 8.53 -4.24
C HIS A 304 6.12 9.04 -3.85
N PRO A 305 5.74 10.28 -4.19
CA PRO A 305 4.49 10.89 -3.73
C PRO A 305 3.24 10.23 -4.30
N GLN A 306 3.33 9.61 -5.48
CA GLN A 306 2.21 9.00 -6.20
C GLN A 306 2.56 7.60 -6.73
N PRO A 307 2.85 6.61 -5.86
CA PRO A 307 3.28 5.29 -6.32
C PRO A 307 2.17 4.54 -7.06
N GLY A 308 0.89 4.76 -6.71
CA GLY A 308 -0.25 4.16 -7.41
C GLY A 308 -0.36 4.62 -8.87
N LEU A 309 -0.26 5.93 -9.12
CA LEU A 309 -0.27 6.47 -10.48
C LEU A 309 0.94 6.03 -11.31
N PHE A 310 2.14 6.15 -10.73
CA PHE A 310 3.36 5.71 -11.38
C PHE A 310 3.30 4.21 -11.73
N GLY A 311 2.82 3.40 -10.80
CA GLY A 311 2.73 1.95 -10.98
C GLY A 311 1.66 1.53 -11.98
N ALA A 312 0.51 2.23 -12.04
CA ALA A 312 -0.48 2.01 -13.08
C ALA A 312 0.14 2.24 -14.47
N ALA A 313 0.84 3.36 -14.66
CA ALA A 313 1.56 3.65 -15.90
C ALA A 313 2.67 2.60 -16.20
N ALA A 314 3.38 2.13 -15.17
CA ALA A 314 4.41 1.11 -15.30
C ALA A 314 3.83 -0.27 -15.73
N ALA A 315 2.67 -0.64 -15.20
CA ALA A 315 1.95 -1.84 -15.62
C ALA A 315 1.55 -1.76 -17.10
N PHE A 316 1.00 -0.61 -17.52
CA PHE A 316 0.64 -0.36 -18.92
C PHE A 316 1.88 -0.44 -19.82
N ALA A 317 2.98 0.20 -19.43
CA ALA A 317 4.23 0.19 -20.18
C ALA A 317 4.76 -1.24 -20.37
N GLN A 318 4.73 -2.06 -19.31
CA GLN A 318 5.19 -3.45 -19.37
C GLN A 318 4.32 -4.33 -20.28
N GLU A 319 2.98 -4.17 -20.21
CA GLU A 319 2.06 -4.97 -21.05
C GLU A 319 2.17 -4.60 -22.52
N HIS A 320 2.48 -3.35 -22.83
CA HIS A 320 2.59 -2.81 -24.20
C HIS A 320 4.05 -2.61 -24.65
N ALA A 321 5.03 -3.19 -23.95
CA ALA A 321 6.42 -3.21 -24.41
C ALA A 321 6.53 -4.06 -25.68
N ARG A 322 6.78 -3.42 -26.80
CA ARG A 322 7.06 -4.03 -28.10
C ARG A 322 8.46 -3.67 -28.56
#